data_47233e14dc692173fda4375577cf838e
#
_entry.id   47233e14dc692173fda4375577cf838e
#
_cell.length_a   1.000
_cell.length_b   1.000
_cell.length_c   1.000
_cell.angle_alpha   90.00
_cell.angle_beta   90.00
_cell.angle_gamma   90.00
#
_symmetry.space_group_name_H-M   'P 1'
#
loop_
_entity.id
_entity.type
_entity.pdbx_description
1 polymer ?
#
loop_
_entity_poly.entity_id
_entity_poly.type
_entity_poly.pdbx_seq_one_letter_code
_entity_poly.pdbx_strand_id
1 'polypeptide(L)'
;VSRDVPGYKMDEFKAAIILRPDAMEDWKAFSRKLMTHVNPYTGIAWKDDPAVAIISVINEPNLTNVIGRLPAPLQDDLQKAWSAWRASRNLSPAALPQSVGTDITGREFGAFLAELHGRSYATMAAFLKKELGVKALLTDLNGWSEVPAFQNTRLGLDVVDAHFYFDHPTFPGEPWTLPSTGANGGNSAVYGGGAGPAGGGLPAQAGGE
;
A
#
# COMPACT_ATOMS: atom_id res chain seq x y z
N VAL A 1 13.08 -3.62 -15.25
CA VAL A 1 13.54 -2.44 -15.99
C VAL A 1 12.28 -1.78 -16.48
N SER A 2 11.90 -0.70 -15.84
CA SER A 2 10.83 0.14 -16.32
C SER A 2 11.06 0.42 -17.80
N ARG A 3 10.10 0.10 -18.63
CA ARG A 3 9.83 1.02 -19.73
C ARG A 3 9.74 2.37 -19.05
N ASP A 4 10.27 3.40 -19.68
CA ASP A 4 10.06 4.77 -19.24
C ASP A 4 8.55 4.98 -19.07
N VAL A 5 8.04 4.60 -17.91
CA VAL A 5 6.74 5.08 -17.45
C VAL A 5 7.06 6.53 -17.16
N PRO A 6 6.61 7.48 -18.00
CA PRO A 6 7.10 8.82 -17.93
C PRO A 6 6.84 9.36 -16.54
N GLY A 7 7.89 9.47 -15.72
CA GLY A 7 7.92 10.37 -14.61
C GLY A 7 7.08 10.06 -13.38
N TYR A 8 6.59 8.83 -13.14
CA TYR A 8 5.99 8.51 -11.85
C TYR A 8 7.06 8.35 -10.78
N LYS A 9 6.93 9.11 -9.71
CA LYS A 9 7.60 8.80 -8.45
C LYS A 9 7.07 7.47 -7.91
N MET A 10 7.80 6.85 -7.00
CA MET A 10 7.43 5.52 -6.47
C MET A 10 5.99 5.46 -5.93
N ASP A 11 5.56 6.46 -5.15
CA ASP A 11 4.20 6.50 -4.58
C ASP A 11 3.13 6.75 -5.65
N GLU A 12 3.46 7.51 -6.68
CA GLU A 12 2.58 7.74 -7.83
C GLU A 12 2.37 6.44 -8.62
N PHE A 13 3.43 5.63 -8.80
CA PHE A 13 3.34 4.33 -9.46
C PHE A 13 2.49 3.34 -8.66
N LYS A 14 2.60 3.32 -7.33
CA LYS A 14 1.72 2.51 -6.46
C LYS A 14 0.24 2.86 -6.68
N ALA A 15 -0.09 4.14 -6.75
CA ALA A 15 -1.44 4.59 -7.04
C ALA A 15 -1.87 4.25 -8.49
N ALA A 16 -0.97 4.42 -9.45
CA ALA A 16 -1.25 4.11 -10.85
C ALA A 16 -1.59 2.63 -11.07
N ILE A 17 -0.89 1.70 -10.41
CA ILE A 17 -1.17 0.25 -10.49
C ILE A 17 -2.63 -0.04 -10.08
N ILE A 18 -3.14 0.68 -9.10
CA ILE A 18 -4.52 0.48 -8.60
C ILE A 18 -5.56 1.08 -9.54
N LEU A 19 -5.22 2.16 -10.23
CA LEU A 19 -6.16 2.97 -11.01
C LEU A 19 -6.10 2.70 -12.51
N ARG A 20 -4.97 2.25 -13.04
CA ARG A 20 -4.70 2.19 -14.47
C ARG A 20 -4.31 0.79 -14.94
N PRO A 21 -4.97 0.26 -15.97
CA PRO A 21 -4.65 -1.06 -16.52
C PRO A 21 -3.23 -1.17 -17.07
N ASP A 22 -2.70 -0.14 -17.71
CA ASP A 22 -1.34 -0.12 -18.26
C ASP A 22 -0.26 -0.23 -17.17
N ALA A 23 -0.42 0.50 -16.08
CA ALA A 23 0.47 0.39 -14.91
C ALA A 23 0.38 -0.99 -14.25
N MET A 24 -0.80 -1.60 -14.20
CA MET A 24 -0.98 -2.99 -13.75
C MET A 24 -0.24 -3.98 -14.67
N GLU A 25 -0.30 -3.80 -15.97
CA GLU A 25 0.45 -4.66 -16.91
C GLU A 25 1.97 -4.48 -16.77
N ASP A 26 2.47 -3.27 -16.50
CA ASP A 26 3.88 -3.04 -16.18
C ASP A 26 4.29 -3.76 -14.87
N TRP A 27 3.44 -3.72 -13.84
CA TRP A 27 3.66 -4.48 -12.62
C TRP A 27 3.69 -6.00 -12.89
N LYS A 28 2.78 -6.51 -13.71
CA LYS A 28 2.76 -7.93 -14.10
C LYS A 28 4.02 -8.31 -14.87
N ALA A 29 4.48 -7.47 -15.80
CA ALA A 29 5.68 -7.71 -16.57
C ALA A 29 6.93 -7.77 -15.66
N PHE A 30 7.06 -6.84 -14.73
CA PHE A 30 8.11 -6.84 -13.71
C PHE A 30 8.04 -8.10 -12.84
N SER A 31 6.87 -8.40 -12.30
CA SER A 31 6.66 -9.56 -11.41
C SER A 31 6.95 -10.88 -12.12
N ARG A 32 6.53 -11.01 -13.39
CA ARG A 32 6.88 -12.18 -14.20
C ARG A 32 8.39 -12.35 -14.32
N LYS A 33 9.10 -11.29 -14.69
CA LYS A 33 10.55 -11.32 -14.83
C LYS A 33 11.26 -11.71 -13.54
N LEU A 34 10.78 -11.15 -12.41
CA LEU A 34 11.36 -11.44 -11.09
C LEU A 34 11.07 -12.87 -10.66
N MET A 35 9.82 -13.30 -10.70
CA MET A 35 9.40 -14.63 -10.19
C MET A 35 9.92 -15.78 -11.03
N THR A 36 10.12 -15.58 -12.34
CA THR A 36 10.67 -16.62 -13.23
C THR A 36 12.21 -16.57 -13.35
N HIS A 37 12.86 -15.60 -12.69
CA HIS A 37 14.31 -15.55 -12.63
C HIS A 37 14.85 -16.78 -11.90
N VAL A 38 15.73 -17.51 -12.58
CA VAL A 38 16.41 -18.68 -12.01
C VAL A 38 17.67 -18.20 -11.30
N ASN A 39 17.77 -18.54 -10.01
CA ASN A 39 18.97 -18.25 -9.24
C ASN A 39 20.15 -19.08 -9.80
N PRO A 40 21.25 -18.47 -10.25
CA PRO A 40 22.34 -19.19 -10.89
C PRO A 40 23.10 -20.15 -9.94
N TYR A 41 22.96 -19.98 -8.65
CA TYR A 41 23.63 -20.82 -7.65
C TYR A 41 22.79 -22.03 -7.24
N THR A 42 21.46 -21.88 -7.20
CA THR A 42 20.56 -22.96 -6.77
C THR A 42 19.87 -23.66 -7.95
N GLY A 43 19.82 -23.04 -9.11
CA GLY A 43 19.08 -23.51 -10.27
C GLY A 43 17.54 -23.44 -10.10
N ILE A 44 17.05 -22.75 -9.06
CA ILE A 44 15.62 -22.69 -8.72
C ILE A 44 15.07 -21.30 -9.09
N ALA A 45 13.91 -21.24 -9.73
CA ALA A 45 13.21 -19.98 -9.97
C ALA A 45 12.60 -19.45 -8.65
N TRP A 46 12.57 -18.13 -8.48
CA TRP A 46 12.06 -17.51 -7.24
C TRP A 46 10.64 -17.96 -6.89
N LYS A 47 9.78 -18.14 -7.89
CA LYS A 47 8.40 -18.64 -7.69
C LYS A 47 8.32 -20.04 -7.07
N ASP A 48 9.38 -20.82 -7.21
CA ASP A 48 9.46 -22.23 -6.76
C ASP A 48 10.41 -22.39 -5.56
N ASP A 49 11.16 -21.35 -5.20
CA ASP A 49 12.18 -21.41 -4.14
C ASP A 49 11.50 -21.48 -2.75
N PRO A 50 11.72 -22.54 -1.97
CA PRO A 50 11.13 -22.66 -0.64
C PRO A 50 11.66 -21.66 0.37
N ALA A 51 12.77 -20.97 0.08
CA ALA A 51 13.26 -19.87 0.92
C ALA A 51 12.44 -18.59 0.77
N VAL A 52 11.66 -18.45 -0.32
CA VAL A 52 10.72 -17.35 -0.52
C VAL A 52 9.40 -17.70 0.13
N ALA A 53 9.26 -17.39 1.41
CA ALA A 53 8.09 -17.77 2.20
C ALA A 53 6.88 -16.86 1.96
N ILE A 54 7.11 -15.53 1.91
CA ILE A 54 6.07 -14.51 1.82
C ILE A 54 6.49 -13.45 0.80
N ILE A 55 5.53 -12.98 0.01
CA ILE A 55 5.70 -11.87 -0.94
C ILE A 55 4.69 -10.77 -0.60
N SER A 56 5.19 -9.58 -0.30
CA SER A 56 4.38 -8.37 -0.34
C SER A 56 4.23 -7.94 -1.79
N VAL A 57 2.98 -7.93 -2.30
CA VAL A 57 2.74 -7.68 -3.73
C VAL A 57 3.02 -6.23 -4.12
N ILE A 58 2.75 -5.30 -3.20
CA ILE A 58 3.21 -3.91 -3.24
C ILE A 58 3.58 -3.49 -1.82
N ASN A 59 4.70 -2.79 -1.66
CA ASN A 59 5.07 -2.24 -0.37
C ASN A 59 4.26 -0.98 -0.06
N GLU A 60 3.47 -1.01 1.01
CA GLU A 60 2.70 0.14 1.52
C GLU A 60 1.84 0.83 0.44
N PRO A 61 0.92 0.12 -0.22
CA PRO A 61 0.19 0.65 -1.38
C PRO A 61 -0.96 1.57 -1.01
N ASN A 62 -1.19 1.84 0.26
CA ASN A 62 -2.42 2.48 0.74
C ASN A 62 -2.59 3.91 0.20
N LEU A 63 -3.65 4.12 -0.59
CA LEU A 63 -3.97 5.41 -1.18
C LEU A 63 -4.24 6.52 -0.15
N THR A 64 -4.69 6.18 1.06
CA THR A 64 -4.94 7.18 2.11
C THR A 64 -3.70 8.00 2.47
N ASN A 65 -2.52 7.39 2.34
CA ASN A 65 -1.25 8.06 2.59
C ASN A 65 -0.83 9.05 1.49
N VAL A 66 -1.25 8.82 0.25
CA VAL A 66 -0.72 9.56 -0.90
C VAL A 66 -1.74 10.44 -1.61
N ILE A 67 -3.03 10.28 -1.31
CA ILE A 67 -4.13 10.90 -2.07
C ILE A 67 -3.97 12.42 -2.25
N GLY A 68 -3.56 13.14 -1.21
CA GLY A 68 -3.36 14.59 -1.25
C GLY A 68 -2.09 15.03 -2.02
N ARG A 69 -1.26 14.08 -2.44
CA ARG A 69 0.02 14.32 -3.13
C ARG A 69 0.06 13.74 -4.54
N LEU A 70 -1.04 13.10 -4.99
CA LEU A 70 -1.12 12.55 -6.33
C LEU A 70 -1.07 13.66 -7.38
N PRO A 71 -0.38 13.44 -8.52
CA PRO A 71 -0.41 14.38 -9.64
C PRO A 71 -1.82 14.45 -10.24
N ALA A 72 -2.16 15.58 -10.85
CA ALA A 72 -3.49 15.86 -11.38
C ALA A 72 -4.08 14.71 -12.23
N PRO A 73 -3.35 14.06 -13.15
CA PRO A 73 -3.93 12.97 -13.93
C PRO A 73 -4.39 11.77 -13.08
N LEU A 74 -3.69 11.44 -11.99
CA LEU A 74 -4.11 10.37 -11.08
C LEU A 74 -5.24 10.80 -10.15
N GLN A 75 -5.27 12.08 -9.75
CA GLN A 75 -6.42 12.63 -9.03
C GLN A 75 -7.69 12.59 -9.88
N ASP A 76 -7.59 12.93 -11.17
CA ASP A 76 -8.70 12.85 -12.12
C ASP A 76 -9.20 11.41 -12.31
N ASP A 77 -8.29 10.44 -12.41
CA ASP A 77 -8.65 9.03 -12.53
C ASP A 77 -9.33 8.53 -11.25
N LEU A 78 -8.84 8.92 -10.08
CA LEU A 78 -9.45 8.58 -8.80
C LEU A 78 -10.83 9.23 -8.64
N GLN A 79 -10.99 10.50 -9.04
CA GLN A 79 -12.29 11.19 -9.05
C GLN A 79 -13.29 10.49 -9.99
N LYS A 80 -12.86 10.07 -11.18
CA LYS A 80 -13.71 9.30 -12.10
C LYS A 80 -14.15 7.97 -11.49
N ALA A 81 -13.21 7.24 -10.90
CA ALA A 81 -13.50 5.97 -10.23
C ALA A 81 -14.47 6.16 -9.04
N TRP A 82 -14.27 7.21 -8.24
CA TRP A 82 -15.16 7.59 -7.14
C TRP A 82 -16.57 7.90 -7.64
N SER A 83 -16.68 8.73 -8.68
CA SER A 83 -17.97 9.10 -9.27
C SER A 83 -18.71 7.88 -9.80
N ALA A 84 -18.01 6.98 -10.50
CA ALA A 84 -18.58 5.73 -11.01
C ALA A 84 -19.04 4.79 -9.88
N TRP A 85 -18.25 4.67 -8.81
CA TRP A 85 -18.59 3.88 -7.64
C TRP A 85 -19.86 4.40 -6.94
N ARG A 86 -19.99 5.72 -6.78
CA ARG A 86 -21.18 6.35 -6.20
C ARG A 86 -22.41 6.12 -7.09
N ALA A 87 -22.28 6.35 -8.37
CA ALA A 87 -23.38 6.15 -9.33
C ALA A 87 -23.88 4.70 -9.31
N SER A 88 -23.00 3.71 -9.24
CA SER A 88 -23.37 2.29 -9.17
C SER A 88 -24.17 1.91 -7.91
N ARG A 89 -24.19 2.79 -6.90
CA ARG A 89 -24.92 2.62 -5.63
C ARG A 89 -26.08 3.58 -5.47
N ASN A 90 -26.44 4.31 -6.53
CA ASN A 90 -27.47 5.35 -6.50
C ASN A 90 -27.22 6.44 -5.44
N LEU A 91 -25.93 6.73 -5.16
CA LEU A 91 -25.53 7.80 -4.27
C LEU A 91 -25.38 9.12 -5.02
N SER A 92 -25.72 10.24 -4.38
CA SER A 92 -25.56 11.57 -4.99
C SER A 92 -24.11 11.85 -5.36
N PRO A 93 -23.86 12.58 -6.47
CA PRO A 93 -22.52 13.03 -6.83
C PRO A 93 -21.83 13.76 -5.68
N ALA A 94 -20.54 13.50 -5.50
CA ALA A 94 -19.71 14.20 -4.52
C ALA A 94 -18.29 14.38 -5.05
N ALA A 95 -17.65 15.46 -4.64
CA ALA A 95 -16.23 15.66 -4.86
C ALA A 95 -15.40 14.56 -4.16
N LEU A 96 -14.21 14.30 -4.68
CA LEU A 96 -13.27 13.37 -4.08
C LEU A 96 -12.85 13.87 -2.69
N PRO A 97 -13.10 13.11 -1.61
CA PRO A 97 -12.59 13.45 -0.29
C PRO A 97 -11.06 13.42 -0.25
N GLN A 98 -10.45 14.29 0.53
CA GLN A 98 -9.00 14.32 0.72
C GLN A 98 -8.51 13.34 1.80
N SER A 99 -9.42 12.82 2.60
CA SER A 99 -9.14 11.83 3.65
C SER A 99 -10.37 10.98 3.95
N VAL A 100 -10.16 9.83 4.57
CA VAL A 100 -11.24 9.01 5.12
C VAL A 100 -11.71 9.67 6.42
N GLY A 101 -12.97 10.06 6.46
CA GLY A 101 -13.61 10.70 7.62
C GLY A 101 -14.59 9.78 8.35
N THR A 102 -15.15 10.29 9.44
CA THR A 102 -16.18 9.60 10.23
C THR A 102 -17.61 9.98 9.85
N ASP A 103 -17.78 11.01 9.04
CA ASP A 103 -19.06 11.39 8.43
C ASP A 103 -19.51 10.38 7.37
N ILE A 104 -20.71 10.53 6.85
CA ILE A 104 -21.29 9.59 5.87
C ILE A 104 -20.39 9.49 4.64
N THR A 105 -20.02 10.61 4.04
CA THR A 105 -19.20 10.65 2.82
C THR A 105 -17.80 10.08 3.06
N GLY A 106 -17.19 10.35 4.21
CA GLY A 106 -15.89 9.81 4.59
C GLY A 106 -15.92 8.28 4.78
N ARG A 107 -16.98 7.73 5.36
CA ARG A 107 -17.18 6.27 5.48
C ARG A 107 -17.41 5.63 4.12
N GLU A 108 -18.20 6.25 3.24
CA GLU A 108 -18.41 5.79 1.86
C GLU A 108 -17.07 5.79 1.09
N PHE A 109 -16.27 6.82 1.30
CA PHE A 109 -14.94 6.92 0.70
C PHE A 109 -13.99 5.83 1.21
N GLY A 110 -14.00 5.53 2.49
CA GLY A 110 -13.27 4.39 3.06
C GLY A 110 -13.69 3.06 2.43
N ALA A 111 -15.00 2.82 2.25
CA ALA A 111 -15.52 1.63 1.59
C ALA A 111 -15.11 1.56 0.11
N PHE A 112 -15.16 2.68 -0.61
CA PHE A 112 -14.69 2.77 -2.00
C PHE A 112 -13.21 2.40 -2.11
N LEU A 113 -12.36 2.97 -1.28
CA LEU A 113 -10.93 2.69 -1.29
C LEU A 113 -10.65 1.22 -0.96
N ALA A 114 -11.35 0.66 0.02
CA ALA A 114 -11.22 -0.75 0.39
C ALA A 114 -11.56 -1.69 -0.77
N GLU A 115 -12.65 -1.42 -1.49
CA GLU A 115 -13.02 -2.19 -2.69
C GLU A 115 -12.01 -2.02 -3.83
N LEU A 116 -11.52 -0.81 -4.04
CA LEU A 116 -10.55 -0.50 -5.07
C LEU A 116 -9.25 -1.29 -4.83
N HIS A 117 -8.72 -1.25 -3.61
CA HIS A 117 -7.57 -2.04 -3.19
C HIS A 117 -7.83 -3.54 -3.29
N GLY A 118 -8.98 -4.01 -2.81
CA GLY A 118 -9.34 -5.43 -2.87
C GLY A 118 -9.36 -5.98 -4.28
N ARG A 119 -9.89 -5.23 -5.25
CA ARG A 119 -9.87 -5.61 -6.68
C ARG A 119 -8.46 -5.66 -7.25
N SER A 120 -7.64 -4.66 -6.93
CA SER A 120 -6.24 -4.61 -7.36
C SER A 120 -5.47 -5.81 -6.80
N TYR A 121 -5.57 -6.08 -5.50
CA TYR A 121 -4.95 -7.25 -4.88
C TYR A 121 -5.41 -8.56 -5.50
N ALA A 122 -6.73 -8.73 -5.69
CA ALA A 122 -7.27 -9.95 -6.30
C ALA A 122 -6.70 -10.20 -7.71
N THR A 123 -6.52 -9.13 -8.50
CA THR A 123 -5.88 -9.20 -9.82
C THR A 123 -4.43 -9.64 -9.72
N MET A 124 -3.66 -9.04 -8.82
CA MET A 124 -2.25 -9.37 -8.60
C MET A 124 -2.08 -10.79 -8.05
N ALA A 125 -2.90 -11.17 -7.08
CA ALA A 125 -2.88 -12.51 -6.50
C ALA A 125 -3.22 -13.58 -7.54
N ALA A 126 -4.25 -13.36 -8.35
CA ALA A 126 -4.60 -14.26 -9.43
C ALA A 126 -3.47 -14.42 -10.44
N PHE A 127 -2.81 -13.33 -10.82
CA PHE A 127 -1.66 -13.37 -11.71
C PHE A 127 -0.50 -14.18 -11.11
N LEU A 128 -0.10 -13.88 -9.88
CA LEU A 128 1.01 -14.58 -9.22
C LEU A 128 0.69 -16.06 -9.00
N LYS A 129 -0.48 -16.37 -8.45
CA LYS A 129 -0.84 -17.75 -8.06
C LYS A 129 -1.27 -18.61 -9.25
N LYS A 130 -2.15 -18.08 -10.12
CA LYS A 130 -2.77 -18.89 -11.17
C LYS A 130 -1.98 -18.86 -12.48
N GLU A 131 -1.40 -17.72 -12.85
CA GLU A 131 -0.66 -17.62 -14.11
C GLU A 131 0.82 -17.98 -13.93
N LEU A 132 1.48 -17.52 -12.86
CA LEU A 132 2.90 -17.80 -12.63
C LEU A 132 3.15 -19.04 -11.77
N GLY A 133 2.16 -19.49 -11.00
CA GLY A 133 2.30 -20.64 -10.10
C GLY A 133 3.18 -20.36 -8.88
N VAL A 134 3.21 -19.10 -8.38
CA VAL A 134 3.98 -18.70 -7.19
C VAL A 134 3.50 -19.49 -5.97
N LYS A 135 4.41 -20.14 -5.26
CA LYS A 135 4.12 -20.97 -4.08
C LYS A 135 4.10 -20.18 -2.77
N ALA A 136 4.87 -19.12 -2.69
CA ALA A 136 4.95 -18.25 -1.51
C ALA A 136 3.59 -17.68 -1.11
N LEU A 137 3.37 -17.43 0.17
CA LEU A 137 2.19 -16.71 0.68
C LEU A 137 2.21 -15.26 0.21
N LEU A 138 1.03 -14.64 0.05
CA LEU A 138 0.91 -13.27 -0.39
C LEU A 138 0.36 -12.36 0.71
N THR A 139 0.93 -11.18 0.81
CA THR A 139 0.45 -10.10 1.67
C THR A 139 0.38 -8.77 0.92
N ASP A 140 -0.39 -7.83 1.46
CA ASP A 140 -0.59 -6.48 0.94
C ASP A 140 -1.13 -5.56 2.05
N LEU A 141 -1.33 -4.27 1.77
CA LEU A 141 -1.93 -3.31 2.71
C LEU A 141 -1.23 -3.26 4.07
N ASN A 142 0.08 -3.31 4.07
CA ASN A 142 0.91 -3.42 5.26
C ASN A 142 1.34 -2.09 5.88
N GLY A 143 1.07 -0.94 5.24
CA GLY A 143 1.29 0.39 5.78
C GLY A 143 0.01 1.22 5.77
N TRP A 144 -0.18 2.09 6.79
CA TRP A 144 -1.36 2.97 6.93
C TRP A 144 -2.70 2.23 6.78
N SER A 145 -2.78 1.05 7.37
CA SER A 145 -3.93 0.14 7.23
C SER A 145 -4.94 0.22 8.38
N GLU A 146 -4.82 1.20 9.26
CA GLU A 146 -5.67 1.43 10.43
C GLU A 146 -7.10 1.83 10.10
N VAL A 147 -7.40 2.21 8.87
CA VAL A 147 -8.76 2.50 8.41
C VAL A 147 -9.62 1.23 8.54
N PRO A 148 -10.72 1.27 9.32
CA PRO A 148 -11.52 0.06 9.59
C PRO A 148 -12.03 -0.67 8.34
N ALA A 149 -12.36 0.07 7.28
CA ALA A 149 -12.83 -0.52 6.04
C ALA A 149 -11.79 -1.45 5.39
N PHE A 150 -10.49 -1.19 5.57
CA PHE A 150 -9.42 -2.03 5.01
C PHE A 150 -9.23 -3.35 5.74
N GLN A 151 -9.69 -3.47 7.00
CA GLN A 151 -9.57 -4.73 7.72
C GLN A 151 -10.33 -5.86 7.03
N ASN A 152 -11.48 -5.56 6.43
CA ASN A 152 -12.22 -6.55 5.65
C ASN A 152 -11.46 -6.96 4.38
N THR A 153 -10.79 -6.03 3.71
CA THR A 153 -9.94 -6.34 2.53
C THR A 153 -8.76 -7.23 2.94
N ARG A 154 -8.16 -7.00 4.10
CA ARG A 154 -7.04 -7.80 4.63
C ARG A 154 -7.41 -9.24 4.97
N LEU A 155 -8.68 -9.55 5.19
CA LEU A 155 -9.16 -10.93 5.37
C LEU A 155 -8.95 -11.81 4.13
N GLY A 156 -8.79 -11.23 2.96
CA GLY A 156 -8.52 -11.94 1.71
C GLY A 156 -7.03 -12.24 1.47
N LEU A 157 -6.13 -11.82 2.36
CA LEU A 157 -4.70 -12.06 2.25
C LEU A 157 -4.34 -13.46 2.79
N ASP A 158 -3.26 -14.07 2.27
CA ASP A 158 -2.72 -15.32 2.84
C ASP A 158 -2.09 -15.05 4.22
N VAL A 159 -1.47 -13.87 4.38
CA VAL A 159 -0.84 -13.41 5.62
C VAL A 159 -1.19 -11.94 5.82
N VAL A 160 -1.48 -11.56 7.05
CA VAL A 160 -1.66 -10.16 7.45
C VAL A 160 -0.40 -9.70 8.16
N ASP A 161 0.26 -8.71 7.60
CA ASP A 161 1.40 -8.02 8.20
C ASP A 161 1.11 -6.54 8.42
N ALA A 162 1.92 -5.88 9.22
CA ALA A 162 1.84 -4.45 9.44
C ALA A 162 3.23 -3.86 9.61
N HIS A 163 3.48 -2.74 8.94
CA HIS A 163 4.71 -1.97 9.11
C HIS A 163 4.52 -0.96 10.24
N PHE A 164 5.44 -0.96 11.17
CA PHE A 164 5.53 0.06 12.20
C PHE A 164 6.98 0.21 12.67
N TYR A 165 7.27 1.34 13.28
CA TYR A 165 8.59 1.65 13.81
C TYR A 165 8.48 1.95 15.29
N PHE A 166 9.42 1.45 16.09
CA PHE A 166 9.56 1.88 17.49
C PHE A 166 9.91 3.35 17.55
N ASP A 167 10.78 3.78 16.63
CA ASP A 167 11.14 5.15 16.38
C ASP A 167 11.33 5.38 14.89
N HIS A 168 10.81 6.48 14.39
CA HIS A 168 11.15 6.91 13.05
C HIS A 168 12.55 7.52 13.05
N PRO A 169 13.47 7.08 12.17
CA PRO A 169 14.81 7.64 12.13
C PRO A 169 14.77 9.16 11.85
N THR A 170 15.58 9.90 12.60
CA THR A 170 15.81 11.32 12.36
C THR A 170 17.08 11.48 11.55
N PHE A 171 17.03 12.32 10.54
CA PHE A 171 18.14 12.61 9.64
C PHE A 171 18.62 14.04 9.90
N PRO A 172 19.85 14.23 10.48
CA PRO A 172 20.39 15.57 10.73
C PRO A 172 20.68 16.36 9.45
N GLY A 173 20.90 15.65 8.34
CA GLY A 173 21.10 16.23 7.00
C GLY A 173 19.87 16.03 6.09
N GLU A 174 20.13 15.65 4.87
CA GLU A 174 19.06 15.35 3.92
C GLU A 174 18.28 14.10 4.33
N PRO A 175 16.94 14.06 4.12
CA PRO A 175 16.10 12.90 4.41
C PRO A 175 16.66 11.62 3.80
N TRP A 176 16.63 10.53 4.56
CA TRP A 176 17.08 9.18 4.14
C TRP A 176 18.56 9.06 3.83
N THR A 177 19.39 9.96 4.36
CA THR A 177 20.84 9.90 4.26
C THR A 177 21.48 9.56 5.61
N LEU A 178 22.69 8.97 5.59
CA LEU A 178 23.47 8.74 6.79
C LEU A 178 24.28 10.00 7.18
N PRO A 179 24.48 10.25 8.47
CA PRO A 179 24.02 9.47 9.62
C PRO A 179 22.53 9.66 9.92
N SER A 180 21.95 8.66 10.55
CA SER A 180 20.60 8.75 11.12
C SER A 180 20.66 8.53 12.63
N THR A 181 19.73 9.13 13.36
CA THR A 181 19.55 8.90 14.79
C THR A 181 18.12 8.42 15.04
N GLY A 182 17.96 7.57 16.04
CA GLY A 182 16.65 7.16 16.56
C GLY A 182 16.70 7.21 18.08
N ALA A 183 15.65 7.69 18.71
CA ALA A 183 15.50 7.57 20.14
C ALA A 183 14.54 6.42 20.43
N ASN A 184 14.87 5.53 21.34
CA ASN A 184 13.97 4.47 21.78
C ASN A 184 12.82 5.11 22.57
N GLY A 185 11.80 5.58 21.85
CA GLY A 185 10.67 6.31 22.40
C GLY A 185 9.64 5.45 23.16
N GLY A 186 10.02 4.30 23.66
CA GLY A 186 9.17 3.45 24.48
C GLY A 186 8.10 2.70 23.70
N ASN A 187 7.08 2.20 24.39
CA ASN A 187 6.05 1.27 23.88
C ASN A 187 5.03 1.87 22.92
N SER A 188 5.20 3.09 22.42
CA SER A 188 4.22 3.75 21.56
C SER A 188 3.93 2.98 20.25
N ALA A 189 4.92 2.26 19.72
CA ALA A 189 4.75 1.46 18.51
C ALA A 189 3.91 0.20 18.72
N VAL A 190 3.77 -0.30 19.95
CA VAL A 190 2.97 -1.50 20.25
C VAL A 190 1.47 -1.18 20.23
N TYR A 191 1.09 0.05 20.53
CA TYR A 191 -0.30 0.48 20.68
C TYR A 191 -0.75 1.52 19.65
N GLY A 192 0.20 2.19 18.99
CA GLY A 192 -0.11 3.15 17.94
C GLY A 192 0.14 2.50 16.58
N GLY A 193 -0.89 2.16 15.85
CA GLY A 193 -0.73 1.82 14.44
C GLY A 193 0.09 2.93 13.77
N GLY A 194 1.17 2.56 13.13
CA GLY A 194 2.24 3.37 12.59
C GLY A 194 1.97 4.87 12.52
N ALA A 195 2.60 5.63 13.37
CA ALA A 195 2.57 7.07 13.27
C ALA A 195 3.30 7.49 12.00
N GLY A 196 2.53 7.61 10.90
CA GLY A 196 2.95 8.46 9.80
C GLY A 196 3.11 9.91 10.32
N PRO A 197 3.80 10.78 9.61
CA PRO A 197 4.09 12.16 10.04
C PRO A 197 2.86 13.02 10.38
N ALA A 198 1.66 12.48 10.31
CA ALA A 198 0.40 13.11 10.71
C ALA A 198 -0.37 12.33 11.79
N GLY A 199 0.13 11.21 12.27
CA GLY A 199 -0.46 10.47 13.37
C GLY A 199 -0.04 11.12 14.67
N GLY A 200 -0.95 11.88 15.32
CA GLY A 200 -0.73 12.41 16.65
C GLY A 200 -0.47 11.27 17.63
N GLY A 201 0.78 10.99 17.91
CA GLY A 201 1.16 10.14 19.02
C GLY A 201 0.52 10.70 20.28
N LEU A 202 -0.07 9.84 21.11
CA LEU A 202 -0.45 10.22 22.45
C LEU A 202 0.77 10.85 23.13
N PRO A 203 0.62 12.01 23.79
CA PRO A 203 1.76 12.65 24.47
C PRO A 203 2.38 11.63 25.40
N ALA A 204 3.70 11.51 25.36
CA ALA A 204 4.44 10.71 26.30
C ALA A 204 4.01 11.15 27.71
N GLN A 205 3.43 10.23 28.47
CA GLN A 205 3.22 10.49 29.88
C GLN A 205 4.60 10.69 30.49
N ALA A 206 4.86 11.91 30.97
CA ALA A 206 6.02 12.21 31.79
C ALA A 206 6.01 11.24 32.97
N GLY A 207 6.98 10.33 33.01
CA GLY A 207 7.18 9.48 34.16
C GLY A 207 7.46 10.40 35.36
N GLY A 208 6.50 10.45 36.27
CA GLY A 208 6.74 10.93 37.62
C GLY A 208 7.66 9.94 38.36
N GLU A 209 8.51 10.46 39.15
CA GLU A 209 9.51 9.86 40.01
C GLU A 209 9.08 8.56 40.70
#